data_f889862aecc30c3b1b2565a043eb641b
#
_entry.id   f889862aecc30c3b1b2565a043eb641b
#
_cell.length_a   1.000
_cell.length_b   1.000
_cell.length_c   1.000
_cell.angle_alpha   90.00
_cell.angle_beta   90.00
_cell.angle_gamma   90.00
#
_symmetry.space_group_name_H-M   'P 1'
#
loop_
_entity.id
_entity.type
_entity.pdbx_description
1 polymer ?
#
loop_
_entity_poly.entity_id
_entity_poly.type
_entity_poly.pdbx_seq_one_letter_code
_entity_poly.pdbx_strand_id
1 'polypeptide(L)'
;MRYTRGAVWAGLAAVALAGTAGCGAQTTRAGEAVGRAGAIMAALGRATDRTDSLGSAEVRMSTELKGAAPIAMEGTYSWGDGYAYDVEMDTKAAKMETLTRSPSIRTLLVDGAYYYDTDPQPSGPLKGKEWMKVDASAVFGDKGAQALTGTSGAGSPAAIMRGLRYASDVRDLGRQTVDGKRATHYRAVIDKNHLGRAKEALASGDDTLFGSVTGGADSITMDVWVGAGDLPVRLKEVIGTMTVTMDFEKFGATADVKAPPAAQTGDVTELMKKAAARQ
;
A
#
# COMPACT_ATOMS: atom_id res chain seq x y z
N MET A 1 -91.33 -35.53 27.54
CA MET A 1 -91.02 -36.98 27.25
C MET A 1 -89.87 -37.07 26.27
N ARG A 2 -88.91 -37.91 26.66
CA ARG A 2 -87.84 -38.58 25.84
C ARG A 2 -86.87 -37.71 25.03
N TYR A 3 -85.65 -37.61 25.55
CA TYR A 3 -84.40 -38.21 25.24
C TYR A 3 -84.13 -38.58 23.78
N THR A 4 -83.02 -38.05 23.16
CA THR A 4 -81.97 -38.89 22.68
C THR A 4 -80.68 -38.07 22.37
N ARG A 5 -79.61 -38.66 22.77
CA ARG A 5 -78.23 -38.30 22.64
C ARG A 5 -77.72 -38.39 21.20
N GLY A 6 -76.80 -37.57 20.80
CA GLY A 6 -76.07 -37.73 19.53
C GLY A 6 -74.68 -37.05 19.58
N ALA A 7 -73.67 -37.82 19.48
CA ALA A 7 -72.26 -37.70 19.78
C ALA A 7 -71.53 -36.56 19.07
N VAL A 8 -70.64 -35.95 19.81
CA VAL A 8 -69.58 -35.04 19.38
C VAL A 8 -68.48 -35.86 18.69
N TRP A 9 -68.13 -35.50 17.47
CA TRP A 9 -66.87 -35.91 16.86
C TRP A 9 -65.92 -34.71 16.85
N ALA A 10 -64.93 -34.75 17.72
CA ALA A 10 -63.78 -33.85 17.72
C ALA A 10 -62.81 -34.27 16.62
N GLY A 11 -62.77 -33.52 15.53
CA GLY A 11 -61.73 -33.65 14.53
C GLY A 11 -60.47 -32.88 14.94
N LEU A 12 -59.43 -33.58 15.36
CA LEU A 12 -58.10 -33.04 15.55
C LEU A 12 -57.48 -32.73 14.14
N ALA A 13 -57.45 -31.44 13.75
CA ALA A 13 -56.61 -30.97 12.70
C ALA A 13 -55.20 -30.76 13.23
N ALA A 14 -54.33 -31.75 13.10
CA ALA A 14 -52.91 -31.60 13.31
C ALA A 14 -52.33 -30.78 12.14
N VAL A 15 -52.14 -29.48 12.38
CA VAL A 15 -51.34 -28.63 11.46
C VAL A 15 -49.88 -28.96 11.71
N ALA A 16 -49.33 -29.73 10.78
CA ALA A 16 -47.85 -29.93 10.72
C ALA A 16 -47.19 -28.61 10.39
N LEU A 17 -46.66 -27.92 11.37
CA LEU A 17 -45.67 -26.85 11.21
C LEU A 17 -44.31 -27.49 10.90
N ALA A 18 -44.18 -27.95 9.67
CA ALA A 18 -42.89 -28.37 9.14
C ALA A 18 -42.32 -27.24 8.29
N GLY A 19 -41.19 -26.69 8.74
CA GLY A 19 -40.22 -26.13 7.83
C GLY A 19 -40.15 -24.62 7.66
N THR A 20 -39.83 -23.86 8.67
CA THR A 20 -39.19 -22.55 8.45
C THR A 20 -37.88 -22.35 9.26
N ALA A 21 -37.21 -23.44 9.64
CA ALA A 21 -35.94 -23.37 10.32
C ALA A 21 -34.75 -23.10 9.37
N GLY A 22 -34.96 -23.04 8.05
CA GLY A 22 -33.88 -22.84 7.08
C GLY A 22 -33.50 -21.38 6.81
N CYS A 23 -34.44 -20.45 6.88
CA CYS A 23 -34.16 -19.04 6.54
C CYS A 23 -33.51 -18.24 7.67
N GLY A 24 -33.73 -18.59 8.94
CA GLY A 24 -33.16 -17.89 10.07
C GLY A 24 -31.64 -18.07 10.24
N ALA A 25 -31.15 -19.28 9.93
CA ALA A 25 -29.72 -19.58 10.06
C ALA A 25 -28.85 -18.93 8.96
N GLN A 26 -29.42 -18.71 7.76
CA GLN A 26 -28.71 -18.01 6.69
C GLN A 26 -28.67 -16.50 6.91
N THR A 27 -29.76 -15.90 7.41
CA THR A 27 -29.81 -14.46 7.73
C THR A 27 -28.93 -14.11 8.92
N THR A 28 -28.84 -14.95 9.95
CA THR A 28 -27.92 -14.74 11.07
C THR A 28 -26.45 -14.84 10.62
N ARG A 29 -26.08 -15.84 9.82
CA ARG A 29 -24.72 -15.98 9.29
C ARG A 29 -24.32 -14.83 8.37
N ALA A 30 -25.23 -14.35 7.53
CA ALA A 30 -24.98 -13.18 6.67
C ALA A 30 -24.81 -11.91 7.53
N GLY A 31 -25.65 -11.69 8.55
CA GLY A 31 -25.51 -10.58 9.49
C GLY A 31 -24.20 -10.59 10.27
N GLU A 32 -23.77 -11.78 10.74
CA GLU A 32 -22.49 -11.95 11.43
C GLU A 32 -21.29 -11.71 10.51
N ALA A 33 -21.37 -12.15 9.24
CA ALA A 33 -20.31 -11.90 8.24
C ALA A 33 -20.15 -10.42 7.93
N VAL A 34 -21.27 -9.70 7.73
CA VAL A 34 -21.26 -8.24 7.51
C VAL A 34 -20.73 -7.50 8.73
N GLY A 35 -21.15 -7.89 9.95
CA GLY A 35 -20.65 -7.31 11.19
C GLY A 35 -19.14 -7.52 11.37
N ARG A 36 -18.64 -8.70 11.00
CA ARG A 36 -17.21 -9.04 11.06
C ARG A 36 -16.39 -8.22 10.07
N ALA A 37 -16.84 -8.13 8.81
CA ALA A 37 -16.19 -7.30 7.81
C ALA A 37 -16.15 -5.82 8.25
N GLY A 38 -17.25 -5.30 8.81
CA GLY A 38 -17.31 -3.95 9.36
C GLY A 38 -16.31 -3.72 10.50
N ALA A 39 -16.13 -4.70 11.41
CA ALA A 39 -15.16 -4.62 12.49
C ALA A 39 -13.70 -4.61 11.96
N ILE A 40 -13.40 -5.41 10.94
CA ILE A 40 -12.08 -5.42 10.27
C ILE A 40 -11.81 -4.07 9.64
N MET A 41 -12.76 -3.53 8.86
CA MET A 41 -12.62 -2.22 8.22
C MET A 41 -12.44 -1.09 9.23
N ALA A 42 -13.13 -1.15 10.36
CA ALA A 42 -12.94 -0.19 11.44
C ALA A 42 -11.53 -0.27 12.07
N ALA A 43 -10.99 -1.47 12.26
CA ALA A 43 -9.62 -1.65 12.76
C ALA A 43 -8.58 -1.13 11.76
N LEU A 44 -8.73 -1.45 10.48
CA LEU A 44 -7.87 -0.94 9.40
C LEU A 44 -7.98 0.59 9.25
N GLY A 45 -9.19 1.14 9.41
CA GLY A 45 -9.42 2.60 9.41
C GLY A 45 -8.65 3.29 10.54
N ARG A 46 -8.76 2.80 11.78
CA ARG A 46 -7.98 3.35 12.91
C ARG A 46 -6.47 3.26 12.67
N ALA A 47 -6.00 2.13 12.13
CA ALA A 47 -4.58 1.97 11.83
C ALA A 47 -4.13 2.95 10.74
N THR A 48 -4.96 3.22 9.74
CA THR A 48 -4.70 4.22 8.70
C THR A 48 -4.62 5.62 9.30
N ASP A 49 -5.64 6.03 10.06
CA ASP A 49 -5.70 7.35 10.69
C ASP A 49 -4.53 7.58 11.65
N ARG A 50 -4.18 6.53 12.42
CA ARG A 50 -3.03 6.59 13.33
C ARG A 50 -1.71 6.73 12.59
N THR A 51 -1.51 5.96 11.53
CA THR A 51 -0.33 6.04 10.67
C THR A 51 -0.22 7.44 10.05
N ASP A 52 -1.31 7.93 9.48
CA ASP A 52 -1.37 9.26 8.84
C ASP A 52 -1.01 10.38 9.84
N SER A 53 -1.54 10.30 11.06
CA SER A 53 -1.31 11.31 12.10
C SER A 53 0.14 11.41 12.60
N LEU A 54 0.95 10.36 12.41
CA LEU A 54 2.35 10.35 12.84
C LEU A 54 3.31 10.94 11.80
N GLY A 55 2.90 11.00 10.54
CA GLY A 55 3.57 11.72 9.49
C GLY A 55 4.91 11.15 9.02
N SER A 56 5.50 10.19 9.74
CA SER A 56 6.79 9.58 9.35
C SER A 56 7.05 8.26 10.04
N ALA A 57 7.95 7.45 9.47
CA ALA A 57 8.47 6.22 10.08
C ALA A 57 9.86 5.86 9.55
N GLU A 58 10.62 5.12 10.34
CA GLU A 58 11.75 4.31 9.87
C GLU A 58 11.18 3.00 9.32
N VAL A 59 11.54 2.65 8.08
CA VAL A 59 10.96 1.52 7.34
C VAL A 59 12.07 0.74 6.66
N ARG A 60 12.01 -0.59 6.76
CA ARG A 60 12.69 -1.49 5.83
C ARG A 60 11.71 -1.92 4.76
N MET A 61 12.03 -1.69 3.51
CA MET A 61 11.21 -2.07 2.37
C MET A 61 11.94 -3.05 1.48
N SER A 62 11.24 -4.04 0.98
CA SER A 62 11.71 -4.94 -0.07
C SER A 62 10.73 -4.96 -1.22
N THR A 63 11.23 -4.78 -2.43
CA THR A 63 10.46 -4.93 -3.67
C THR A 63 10.99 -6.14 -4.43
N GLU A 64 10.12 -7.12 -4.63
CA GLU A 64 10.40 -8.33 -5.38
C GLU A 64 9.67 -8.28 -6.72
N LEU A 65 10.41 -8.47 -7.80
CA LEU A 65 9.87 -8.63 -9.16
C LEU A 65 10.21 -10.03 -9.65
N LYS A 66 9.25 -10.69 -10.29
CA LYS A 66 9.49 -12.02 -10.85
C LYS A 66 10.68 -12.00 -11.81
N GLY A 67 11.69 -12.81 -11.51
CA GLY A 67 12.89 -12.93 -12.36
C GLY A 67 13.97 -11.86 -12.12
N ALA A 68 13.83 -11.01 -11.12
CA ALA A 68 14.84 -10.05 -10.70
C ALA A 68 15.27 -10.31 -9.25
N ALA A 69 16.44 -9.82 -8.88
CA ALA A 69 16.86 -9.79 -7.49
C ALA A 69 15.97 -8.82 -6.70
N PRO A 70 15.63 -9.13 -5.44
CA PRO A 70 14.90 -8.21 -4.58
C PRO A 70 15.70 -6.89 -4.39
N ILE A 71 15.00 -5.76 -4.43
CA ILE A 71 15.58 -4.46 -4.10
C ILE A 71 15.17 -4.15 -2.66
N ALA A 72 16.14 -4.15 -1.76
CA ALA A 72 15.95 -3.76 -0.36
C ALA A 72 16.29 -2.28 -0.19
N MET A 73 15.46 -1.58 0.58
CA MET A 73 15.65 -0.19 0.97
C MET A 73 15.39 -0.05 2.46
N GLU A 74 16.21 0.75 3.13
CA GLU A 74 16.05 1.00 4.57
C GLU A 74 16.28 2.49 4.84
N GLY A 75 15.41 3.09 5.64
CA GLY A 75 15.57 4.49 6.04
C GLY A 75 14.25 5.15 6.46
N THR A 76 14.23 6.46 6.35
CA THR A 76 13.12 7.30 6.77
C THR A 76 12.15 7.55 5.62
N TYR A 77 10.87 7.38 5.92
CA TYR A 77 9.76 7.81 5.07
C TYR A 77 8.94 8.86 5.80
N SER A 78 8.60 9.95 5.12
CA SER A 78 7.79 11.06 5.65
C SER A 78 6.61 11.34 4.73
N TRP A 79 5.44 11.67 5.33
CA TRP A 79 4.20 11.97 4.60
C TRP A 79 3.33 13.05 5.27
N GLY A 80 3.82 13.68 6.35
CA GLY A 80 3.08 14.74 7.06
C GLY A 80 2.98 16.03 6.25
N ASP A 81 4.10 16.51 5.73
CA ASP A 81 4.23 17.73 4.94
C ASP A 81 4.55 17.46 3.45
N GLY A 82 3.96 16.40 2.90
CA GLY A 82 4.28 15.87 1.58
C GLY A 82 5.07 14.57 1.66
N TYR A 83 5.08 13.82 0.55
CA TYR A 83 5.79 12.54 0.52
C TYR A 83 7.27 12.74 0.25
N ALA A 84 8.09 12.31 1.17
CA ALA A 84 9.54 12.33 1.07
C ALA A 84 10.14 11.05 1.67
N TYR A 85 11.34 10.69 1.24
CA TYR A 85 12.13 9.65 1.89
C TYR A 85 13.63 9.91 1.80
N ASP A 86 14.36 9.29 2.71
CA ASP A 86 15.82 9.23 2.77
C ASP A 86 16.20 7.77 3.08
N VAL A 87 16.62 7.04 2.08
CA VAL A 87 16.85 5.59 2.15
C VAL A 87 18.19 5.20 1.56
N GLU A 88 18.74 4.11 2.08
CA GLU A 88 19.84 3.37 1.47
C GLU A 88 19.30 2.14 0.73
N MET A 89 19.86 1.82 -0.43
CA MET A 89 19.57 0.62 -1.19
C MET A 89 20.84 -0.03 -1.72
N ASP A 90 20.79 -1.34 -1.97
CA ASP A 90 21.90 -2.05 -2.61
C ASP A 90 22.11 -1.57 -4.04
N THR A 91 23.31 -1.08 -4.34
CA THR A 91 23.68 -0.48 -5.64
C THR A 91 23.52 -1.47 -6.79
N LYS A 92 23.91 -2.74 -6.58
CA LYS A 92 23.86 -3.78 -7.61
C LYS A 92 22.43 -4.25 -7.86
N ALA A 93 21.65 -4.46 -6.80
CA ALA A 93 20.23 -4.85 -6.93
C ALA A 93 19.44 -3.76 -7.65
N ALA A 94 19.75 -2.48 -7.40
CA ALA A 94 19.14 -1.32 -8.05
C ALA A 94 19.71 -1.05 -9.46
N LYS A 95 20.76 -1.79 -9.90
CA LYS A 95 21.48 -1.59 -11.19
C LYS A 95 22.07 -0.17 -11.34
N MET A 96 22.62 0.35 -10.25
CA MET A 96 23.15 1.73 -10.18
C MET A 96 24.67 1.78 -10.07
N GLU A 97 25.38 0.69 -10.43
CA GLU A 97 26.85 0.58 -10.36
C GLU A 97 27.57 1.58 -11.25
N THR A 98 26.88 2.18 -12.22
CA THR A 98 27.43 3.25 -13.05
C THR A 98 27.46 4.62 -12.36
N LEU A 99 26.71 4.78 -11.27
CA LEU A 99 26.62 6.03 -10.52
C LEU A 99 27.62 6.09 -9.37
N THR A 100 27.87 4.96 -8.70
CA THR A 100 28.76 4.86 -7.56
C THR A 100 29.43 3.50 -7.50
N ARG A 101 30.65 3.46 -6.90
CA ARG A 101 31.36 2.22 -6.57
C ARG A 101 31.02 1.70 -5.17
N SER A 102 30.26 2.47 -4.40
CA SER A 102 29.76 2.02 -3.10
C SER A 102 28.83 0.82 -3.25
N PRO A 103 28.85 -0.17 -2.34
CA PRO A 103 27.91 -1.27 -2.34
C PRO A 103 26.46 -0.83 -2.04
N SER A 104 26.29 0.32 -1.38
CA SER A 104 24.99 0.96 -1.16
C SER A 104 24.96 2.36 -1.76
N ILE A 105 23.79 2.79 -2.18
CA ILE A 105 23.54 4.14 -2.68
C ILE A 105 22.42 4.79 -1.85
N ARG A 106 22.72 5.96 -1.29
CA ARG A 106 21.71 6.77 -0.62
C ARG A 106 20.85 7.49 -1.64
N THR A 107 19.54 7.40 -1.46
CA THR A 107 18.56 7.99 -2.35
C THR A 107 17.56 8.80 -1.56
N LEU A 108 17.31 10.03 -1.99
CA LEU A 108 16.28 10.88 -1.43
C LEU A 108 15.18 11.10 -2.46
N LEU A 109 13.94 11.17 -1.98
CA LEU A 109 12.84 11.81 -2.69
C LEU A 109 12.39 12.99 -1.85
N VAL A 110 12.47 14.17 -2.36
CA VAL A 110 12.04 15.38 -1.68
C VAL A 110 11.69 16.46 -2.71
N ASP A 111 10.65 17.22 -2.45
CA ASP A 111 10.18 18.31 -3.33
C ASP A 111 9.95 17.86 -4.79
N GLY A 112 9.49 16.62 -4.97
CA GLY A 112 9.19 16.08 -6.30
C GLY A 112 10.39 15.67 -7.12
N ALA A 113 11.58 15.59 -6.54
CA ALA A 113 12.79 15.16 -7.21
C ALA A 113 13.50 14.02 -6.47
N TYR A 114 14.07 13.12 -7.23
CA TYR A 114 14.99 12.09 -6.75
C TYR A 114 16.39 12.65 -6.70
N TYR A 115 17.11 12.33 -5.63
CA TYR A 115 18.53 12.63 -5.48
C TYR A 115 19.26 11.33 -5.15
N TYR A 116 20.31 11.06 -5.91
CA TYR A 116 21.15 9.88 -5.75
C TYR A 116 22.54 10.33 -5.34
N ASP A 117 23.08 9.78 -4.26
CA ASP A 117 24.47 9.99 -3.85
C ASP A 117 25.39 9.27 -4.83
N THR A 118 26.20 10.02 -5.57
CA THR A 118 26.98 9.49 -6.69
C THR A 118 28.45 9.83 -6.55
N ASP A 119 29.33 8.96 -7.09
CA ASP A 119 30.73 9.33 -7.24
C ASP A 119 30.85 10.51 -8.22
N PRO A 120 31.64 11.55 -7.87
CA PRO A 120 31.87 12.69 -8.76
C PRO A 120 32.41 12.27 -10.14
N GLN A 121 31.76 12.71 -11.20
CA GLN A 121 32.15 12.37 -12.56
C GLN A 121 33.22 13.35 -13.10
N PRO A 122 34.13 12.91 -14.01
CA PRO A 122 35.16 13.77 -14.57
C PRO A 122 34.63 14.80 -15.57
N SER A 123 33.40 14.57 -16.11
CA SER A 123 32.78 15.41 -17.16
C SER A 123 31.27 15.37 -17.11
N GLY A 124 30.63 16.21 -17.91
CA GLY A 124 29.18 16.26 -18.04
C GLY A 124 28.48 16.99 -16.87
N PRO A 125 27.15 16.83 -16.75
CA PRO A 125 26.35 17.53 -15.73
C PRO A 125 26.71 17.15 -14.29
N LEU A 126 27.32 15.98 -14.10
CA LEU A 126 27.75 15.47 -12.79
C LEU A 126 29.22 15.73 -12.51
N LYS A 127 29.91 16.58 -13.31
CA LYS A 127 31.31 16.88 -13.09
C LYS A 127 31.54 17.51 -11.72
N GLY A 128 32.26 16.79 -10.86
CA GLY A 128 32.58 17.23 -9.50
C GLY A 128 31.36 17.37 -8.60
N LYS A 129 30.25 16.72 -8.93
CA LYS A 129 29.02 16.70 -8.13
C LYS A 129 28.93 15.39 -7.34
N GLU A 130 28.47 15.48 -6.11
CA GLU A 130 28.24 14.35 -5.21
C GLU A 130 26.81 13.82 -5.33
N TRP A 131 25.90 14.62 -5.86
CA TRP A 131 24.48 14.28 -6.01
C TRP A 131 24.01 14.42 -7.43
N MET A 132 23.28 13.41 -7.91
CA MET A 132 22.53 13.44 -9.14
C MET A 132 21.05 13.71 -8.84
N LYS A 133 20.50 14.77 -9.41
CA LYS A 133 19.07 15.09 -9.32
C LYS A 133 18.34 14.68 -10.59
N VAL A 134 17.17 14.04 -10.41
CA VAL A 134 16.19 13.73 -11.46
C VAL A 134 14.81 14.14 -10.97
N ASP A 135 14.15 15.05 -11.65
CA ASP A 135 12.76 15.40 -11.34
C ASP A 135 11.84 14.19 -11.60
N ALA A 136 10.89 13.94 -10.69
CA ALA A 136 9.96 12.82 -10.81
C ALA A 136 9.16 12.85 -12.13
N SER A 137 8.94 14.03 -12.70
CA SER A 137 8.26 14.17 -14.00
C SER A 137 9.05 13.57 -15.17
N ALA A 138 10.37 13.49 -15.07
CA ALA A 138 11.19 12.82 -16.09
C ALA A 138 11.04 11.29 -16.07
N VAL A 139 10.58 10.72 -14.94
CA VAL A 139 10.40 9.27 -14.75
C VAL A 139 8.95 8.87 -14.98
N PHE A 140 8.00 9.63 -14.42
CA PHE A 140 6.59 9.26 -14.36
C PHE A 140 5.68 10.19 -15.19
N GLY A 141 6.23 11.18 -15.89
CA GLY A 141 5.43 12.26 -16.47
C GLY A 141 4.88 13.23 -15.41
N ASP A 142 4.32 14.36 -15.85
CA ASP A 142 3.86 15.42 -14.93
C ASP A 142 2.74 14.95 -14.01
N LYS A 143 1.79 14.18 -14.52
CA LYS A 143 0.68 13.64 -13.72
C LYS A 143 1.14 12.62 -12.69
N GLY A 144 2.05 11.70 -13.07
CA GLY A 144 2.61 10.73 -12.16
C GLY A 144 3.44 11.37 -11.06
N ALA A 145 4.23 12.40 -11.39
CA ALA A 145 4.95 13.19 -10.42
C ALA A 145 4.02 13.88 -9.42
N GLN A 146 2.95 14.51 -9.90
CA GLN A 146 1.93 15.13 -9.03
C GLN A 146 1.23 14.12 -8.12
N ALA A 147 0.92 12.93 -8.62
CA ALA A 147 0.33 11.88 -7.79
C ALA A 147 1.28 11.42 -6.69
N LEU A 148 2.58 11.30 -7.01
CA LEU A 148 3.60 10.87 -6.05
C LEU A 148 3.85 11.91 -4.96
N THR A 149 3.93 13.19 -5.34
CA THR A 149 4.36 14.30 -4.45
C THR A 149 3.23 15.16 -3.91
N GLY A 150 2.03 15.01 -4.48
CA GLY A 150 0.85 15.75 -4.03
C GLY A 150 0.38 15.36 -2.62
N THR A 151 -0.60 16.10 -2.10
CA THR A 151 -1.19 15.89 -0.77
C THR A 151 -1.75 14.48 -0.54
N SER A 152 -2.03 13.73 -1.62
CA SER A 152 -2.42 12.32 -1.54
C SER A 152 -1.24 11.39 -1.23
N GLY A 153 0.02 11.82 -1.53
CA GLY A 153 1.24 11.06 -1.26
C GLY A 153 1.14 9.60 -1.67
N ALA A 154 0.80 9.32 -2.95
CA ALA A 154 0.38 7.99 -3.41
C ALA A 154 1.37 6.85 -3.04
N GLY A 155 2.65 7.18 -2.85
CA GLY A 155 3.68 6.24 -2.39
C GLY A 155 3.77 6.08 -0.88
N SER A 156 3.03 6.86 -0.09
CA SER A 156 3.13 6.79 1.37
C SER A 156 2.40 5.58 1.93
N PRO A 157 2.89 5.00 3.05
CA PRO A 157 2.22 3.90 3.73
C PRO A 157 0.76 4.22 4.08
N ALA A 158 0.48 5.45 4.52
CA ALA A 158 -0.86 5.90 4.85
C ALA A 158 -1.77 5.94 3.61
N ALA A 159 -1.26 6.39 2.46
CA ALA A 159 -2.01 6.38 1.20
C ALA A 159 -2.33 4.96 0.72
N ILE A 160 -1.36 4.05 0.82
CA ILE A 160 -1.55 2.62 0.53
C ILE A 160 -2.65 2.05 1.43
N MET A 161 -2.62 2.31 2.73
CA MET A 161 -3.65 1.86 3.67
C MET A 161 -5.02 2.49 3.40
N ARG A 162 -5.08 3.76 2.98
CA ARG A 162 -6.35 4.40 2.55
C ARG A 162 -6.99 3.66 1.38
N GLY A 163 -6.22 2.99 0.53
CA GLY A 163 -6.71 2.14 -0.55
C GLY A 163 -7.56 0.96 -0.07
N LEU A 164 -7.35 0.48 1.15
CA LEU A 164 -8.10 -0.64 1.75
C LEU A 164 -9.62 -0.40 1.80
N ARG A 165 -10.08 0.86 1.80
CA ARG A 165 -11.52 1.20 1.73
C ARG A 165 -12.22 0.69 0.47
N TYR A 166 -11.45 0.37 -0.57
CA TYR A 166 -11.96 -0.17 -1.84
C TYR A 166 -11.90 -1.70 -1.89
N ALA A 167 -11.48 -2.36 -0.80
CA ALA A 167 -11.41 -3.81 -0.76
C ALA A 167 -12.79 -4.44 -0.92
N SER A 168 -12.87 -5.44 -1.79
CA SER A 168 -14.06 -6.25 -2.04
C SER A 168 -14.16 -7.45 -1.09
N ASP A 169 -13.04 -7.91 -0.56
CA ASP A 169 -12.93 -9.00 0.42
C ASP A 169 -11.95 -8.60 1.51
N VAL A 170 -12.35 -8.75 2.78
CA VAL A 170 -11.52 -8.51 3.94
C VAL A 170 -11.61 -9.67 4.92
N ARG A 171 -10.46 -10.11 5.43
CA ARG A 171 -10.34 -11.26 6.35
C ARG A 171 -9.44 -10.94 7.52
N ASP A 172 -9.83 -11.38 8.69
CA ASP A 172 -8.97 -11.48 9.88
C ASP A 172 -8.32 -12.87 9.87
N LEU A 173 -7.01 -12.92 9.73
CA LEU A 173 -6.19 -14.13 9.71
C LEU A 173 -5.60 -14.45 11.09
N GLY A 174 -6.04 -13.73 12.12
CA GLY A 174 -5.69 -13.96 13.51
C GLY A 174 -4.39 -13.29 13.93
N ARG A 175 -4.00 -13.62 15.18
CA ARG A 175 -2.80 -13.05 15.80
C ARG A 175 -1.54 -13.75 15.32
N GLN A 176 -0.52 -12.96 15.01
CA GLN A 176 0.79 -13.43 14.57
C GLN A 176 1.89 -12.61 15.26
N THR A 177 3.12 -13.12 15.22
CA THR A 177 4.30 -12.39 15.64
C THR A 177 5.15 -12.10 14.40
N VAL A 178 5.47 -10.84 14.16
CA VAL A 178 6.29 -10.36 13.07
C VAL A 178 7.47 -9.60 13.67
N ASP A 179 8.68 -10.05 13.42
CA ASP A 179 9.92 -9.47 13.97
C ASP A 179 9.85 -9.21 15.48
N GLY A 180 9.34 -10.19 16.25
CA GLY A 180 9.15 -10.11 17.69
C GLY A 180 7.97 -9.27 18.17
N LYS A 181 7.27 -8.57 17.28
CA LYS A 181 6.10 -7.73 17.60
C LYS A 181 4.81 -8.53 17.40
N ARG A 182 3.90 -8.54 18.41
CA ARG A 182 2.58 -9.17 18.28
C ARG A 182 1.65 -8.26 17.48
N ALA A 183 0.96 -8.82 16.48
CA ALA A 183 0.04 -8.10 15.62
C ALA A 183 -1.16 -8.98 15.23
N THR A 184 -2.25 -8.36 14.83
CA THR A 184 -3.35 -9.03 14.13
C THR A 184 -3.14 -8.89 12.64
N HIS A 185 -3.19 -10.01 11.93
CA HIS A 185 -3.00 -10.06 10.49
C HIS A 185 -4.35 -9.93 9.80
N TYR A 186 -4.49 -8.91 8.98
CA TYR A 186 -5.62 -8.69 8.09
C TYR A 186 -5.20 -8.85 6.65
N ARG A 187 -6.06 -9.46 5.84
CA ARG A 187 -5.92 -9.50 4.38
C ARG A 187 -7.08 -8.79 3.73
N ALA A 188 -6.77 -7.97 2.74
CA ALA A 188 -7.74 -7.28 1.90
C ALA A 188 -7.42 -7.53 0.42
N VAL A 189 -8.47 -7.69 -0.39
CA VAL A 189 -8.34 -7.85 -1.84
C VAL A 189 -9.14 -6.74 -2.52
N ILE A 190 -8.50 -6.02 -3.42
CA ILE A 190 -9.11 -5.06 -4.33
C ILE A 190 -9.16 -5.72 -5.69
N ASP A 191 -10.33 -6.11 -6.15
CA ASP A 191 -10.53 -6.78 -7.45
C ASP A 191 -10.63 -5.77 -8.61
N LYS A 192 -10.63 -6.27 -9.85
CA LYS A 192 -10.70 -5.46 -11.06
C LYS A 192 -11.88 -4.48 -11.12
N ASN A 193 -13.02 -4.78 -10.47
CA ASN A 193 -14.20 -3.92 -10.49
C ASN A 193 -14.03 -2.71 -9.54
N HIS A 194 -13.12 -2.82 -8.58
CA HIS A 194 -12.80 -1.81 -7.57
C HIS A 194 -11.44 -1.14 -7.83
N LEU A 195 -10.58 -1.76 -8.66
CA LEU A 195 -9.27 -1.19 -9.06
C LEU A 195 -9.41 0.18 -9.71
N GLY A 196 -10.45 0.41 -10.55
CA GLY A 196 -10.71 1.72 -11.13
C GLY A 196 -10.89 2.82 -10.10
N ARG A 197 -11.62 2.56 -9.03
CA ARG A 197 -11.84 3.49 -7.91
C ARG A 197 -10.57 3.69 -7.07
N ALA A 198 -9.84 2.62 -6.80
CA ALA A 198 -8.55 2.71 -6.12
C ALA A 198 -7.54 3.49 -6.98
N LYS A 199 -7.52 3.26 -8.27
CA LYS A 199 -6.71 3.95 -9.25
C LYS A 199 -7.04 5.45 -9.32
N GLU A 200 -8.31 5.83 -9.40
CA GLU A 200 -8.74 7.23 -9.37
C GLU A 200 -8.34 7.92 -8.07
N ALA A 201 -8.31 7.19 -6.94
CA ALA A 201 -7.92 7.70 -5.64
C ALA A 201 -6.41 7.77 -5.42
N LEU A 202 -5.64 6.88 -6.08
CA LEU A 202 -4.19 6.78 -5.94
C LEU A 202 -3.44 7.52 -7.06
N ALA A 203 -4.07 7.66 -8.22
CA ALA A 203 -3.47 8.31 -9.39
C ALA A 203 -4.49 9.22 -10.06
N SER A 204 -4.27 10.48 -9.98
CA SER A 204 -4.87 11.43 -10.91
C SER A 204 -4.14 11.33 -12.27
N GLY A 205 -4.19 10.17 -12.96
CA GLY A 205 -3.63 10.20 -14.25
C GLY A 205 -3.12 8.96 -14.88
N ASP A 206 -2.54 8.76 -15.79
CA ASP A 206 -2.12 7.96 -16.92
C ASP A 206 -2.22 6.45 -16.70
N ASP A 207 -3.10 5.81 -17.47
CA ASP A 207 -3.34 4.38 -17.49
C ASP A 207 -2.09 3.54 -17.77
N THR A 208 -1.10 4.15 -18.42
CA THR A 208 0.12 3.48 -18.86
C THR A 208 1.05 3.14 -17.70
N LEU A 209 1.22 4.03 -16.73
CA LEU A 209 2.12 3.80 -15.59
C LEU A 209 1.58 2.71 -14.66
N PHE A 210 0.31 2.81 -14.27
CA PHE A 210 -0.33 1.79 -13.44
C PHE A 210 -0.36 0.43 -14.15
N GLY A 211 -0.71 0.42 -15.44
CA GLY A 211 -0.70 -0.78 -16.27
C GLY A 211 0.70 -1.40 -16.41
N SER A 212 1.74 -0.60 -16.57
CA SER A 212 3.13 -1.10 -16.68
C SER A 212 3.66 -1.64 -15.35
N VAL A 213 3.34 -0.99 -14.23
CA VAL A 213 3.76 -1.44 -12.88
C VAL A 213 2.95 -2.66 -12.43
N THR A 214 1.66 -2.69 -12.70
CA THR A 214 0.79 -3.80 -12.28
C THR A 214 0.82 -4.99 -13.24
N GLY A 215 1.42 -4.83 -14.43
CA GLY A 215 1.46 -5.87 -15.45
C GLY A 215 0.07 -6.33 -15.90
N GLY A 216 -0.94 -5.48 -15.82
CA GLY A 216 -2.34 -5.80 -16.11
C GLY A 216 -3.00 -6.67 -15.03
N ALA A 217 -2.54 -6.59 -13.79
CA ALA A 217 -3.09 -7.37 -12.69
C ALA A 217 -4.60 -7.13 -12.50
N ASP A 218 -5.35 -8.20 -12.34
CA ASP A 218 -6.81 -8.18 -12.11
C ASP A 218 -7.17 -7.86 -10.65
N SER A 219 -6.19 -7.87 -9.75
CA SER A 219 -6.39 -7.59 -8.33
C SER A 219 -5.12 -7.12 -7.64
N ILE A 220 -5.30 -6.40 -6.53
CA ILE A 220 -4.26 -6.08 -5.55
C ILE A 220 -4.62 -6.83 -4.27
N THR A 221 -3.67 -7.61 -3.75
CA THR A 221 -3.80 -8.22 -2.43
C THR A 221 -2.94 -7.44 -1.45
N MET A 222 -3.52 -7.04 -0.34
CA MET A 222 -2.84 -6.32 0.74
C MET A 222 -2.95 -7.10 2.03
N ASP A 223 -1.82 -7.40 2.63
CA ASP A 223 -1.71 -7.96 3.96
C ASP A 223 -1.22 -6.87 4.92
N VAL A 224 -1.93 -6.68 6.03
CA VAL A 224 -1.62 -5.66 7.04
C VAL A 224 -1.54 -6.34 8.39
N TRP A 225 -0.41 -6.19 9.08
CA TRP A 225 -0.23 -6.63 10.45
C TRP A 225 -0.32 -5.41 11.37
N VAL A 226 -1.44 -5.30 12.09
CA VAL A 226 -1.70 -4.19 13.02
C VAL A 226 -1.29 -4.62 14.42
N GLY A 227 -0.33 -3.93 14.98
CA GLY A 227 0.22 -4.15 16.31
C GLY A 227 -0.42 -3.25 17.38
N ALA A 228 0.31 -3.06 18.47
CA ALA A 228 -0.12 -2.22 19.57
C ALA A 228 -0.32 -0.76 19.15
N GLY A 229 -1.33 -0.11 19.71
CA GLY A 229 -1.63 1.31 19.46
C GLY A 229 -2.19 1.57 18.06
N ASP A 230 -2.79 0.56 17.42
CA ASP A 230 -3.31 0.61 16.05
C ASP A 230 -2.23 1.00 15.01
N LEU A 231 -0.97 0.58 15.24
CA LEU A 231 0.14 0.86 14.32
C LEU A 231 0.44 -0.36 13.45
N PRO A 232 0.67 -0.21 12.14
CA PRO A 232 1.13 -1.31 11.31
C PRO A 232 2.54 -1.73 11.74
N VAL A 233 2.77 -3.03 11.84
CA VAL A 233 4.10 -3.63 12.00
C VAL A 233 4.67 -3.97 10.65
N ARG A 234 3.81 -4.46 9.77
CA ARG A 234 4.14 -4.83 8.38
C ARG A 234 2.98 -4.53 7.45
N LEU A 235 3.30 -4.05 6.26
CA LEU A 235 2.44 -4.06 5.07
C LEU A 235 3.07 -4.97 4.03
N LYS A 236 2.24 -5.76 3.34
CA LYS A 236 2.66 -6.50 2.16
C LYS A 236 1.63 -6.33 1.07
N GLU A 237 2.07 -5.87 -0.08
CA GLU A 237 1.25 -5.66 -1.25
C GLU A 237 1.70 -6.59 -2.37
N VAL A 238 0.75 -7.27 -3.00
CA VAL A 238 0.99 -8.13 -4.16
C VAL A 238 0.18 -7.61 -5.33
N ILE A 239 0.87 -7.21 -6.38
CA ILE A 239 0.28 -6.66 -7.60
C ILE A 239 0.87 -7.41 -8.79
N GLY A 240 0.09 -8.34 -9.36
CA GLY A 240 0.57 -9.18 -10.45
C GLY A 240 1.83 -9.97 -10.07
N THR A 241 2.96 -9.62 -10.69
CA THR A 241 4.26 -10.28 -10.43
C THR A 241 5.16 -9.52 -9.44
N MET A 242 4.68 -8.39 -8.94
CA MET A 242 5.39 -7.56 -7.97
C MET A 242 4.89 -7.81 -6.56
N THR A 243 5.82 -7.92 -5.62
CA THR A 243 5.53 -7.93 -4.19
C THR A 243 6.33 -6.81 -3.53
N VAL A 244 5.65 -5.97 -2.76
CA VAL A 244 6.28 -4.96 -1.91
C VAL A 244 5.99 -5.32 -0.46
N THR A 245 7.02 -5.37 0.36
CA THR A 245 6.91 -5.57 1.80
C THR A 245 7.54 -4.38 2.52
N MET A 246 6.83 -3.81 3.47
CA MET A 246 7.29 -2.72 4.33
C MET A 246 7.21 -3.16 5.79
N ASP A 247 8.32 -3.14 6.49
CA ASP A 247 8.43 -3.38 7.93
C ASP A 247 8.65 -2.06 8.66
N PHE A 248 7.76 -1.73 9.58
CA PHE A 248 7.83 -0.47 10.34
C PHE A 248 8.60 -0.67 11.64
N GLU A 249 9.68 0.08 11.79
CA GLU A 249 10.52 -0.01 12.99
C GLU A 249 10.15 1.04 14.03
N LYS A 250 10.00 2.28 13.61
CA LYS A 250 9.76 3.41 14.49
C LYS A 250 8.87 4.43 13.77
N PHE A 251 7.86 4.94 14.48
CA PHE A 251 6.96 5.96 13.96
C PHE A 251 7.22 7.30 14.61
N GLY A 252 7.08 8.36 13.82
CA GLY A 252 7.30 9.74 14.26
C GLY A 252 8.78 10.01 14.62
N ALA A 253 9.09 11.22 15.03
CA ALA A 253 10.42 11.63 15.51
C ALA A 253 11.58 11.22 14.59
N THR A 254 11.34 11.17 13.27
CA THR A 254 12.38 11.00 12.26
C THR A 254 12.93 12.37 11.86
N ALA A 255 14.16 12.39 11.34
CA ALA A 255 14.75 13.62 10.80
C ALA A 255 13.97 14.10 9.56
N ASP A 256 13.85 15.42 9.39
CA ASP A 256 13.29 15.98 8.16
C ASP A 256 14.16 15.60 6.96
N VAL A 257 13.52 15.10 5.90
CA VAL A 257 14.21 14.85 4.64
C VAL A 257 14.41 16.19 3.91
N LYS A 258 15.66 16.49 3.58
CA LYS A 258 16.04 17.75 2.93
C LYS A 258 16.83 17.49 1.66
N ALA A 259 16.59 18.31 0.64
CA ALA A 259 17.36 18.28 -0.58
C ALA A 259 18.84 18.56 -0.31
N PRO A 260 19.78 17.88 -1.01
CA PRO A 260 21.19 18.15 -0.91
C PRO A 260 21.53 19.59 -1.36
N PRO A 261 22.70 20.13 -0.94
CA PRO A 261 23.12 21.46 -1.37
C PRO A 261 23.19 21.58 -2.90
N ALA A 262 22.62 22.64 -3.47
CA ALA A 262 22.60 22.85 -4.92
C ALA A 262 24.02 22.91 -5.53
N ALA A 263 25.01 23.40 -4.78
CA ALA A 263 26.40 23.41 -5.23
C ALA A 263 27.00 22.02 -5.45
N GLN A 264 26.52 21.01 -4.72
CA GLN A 264 26.96 19.61 -4.81
C GLN A 264 26.05 18.77 -5.75
N THR A 265 24.99 19.35 -6.29
CA THR A 265 23.98 18.64 -7.06
C THR A 265 24.10 18.95 -8.56
N GLY A 266 24.14 17.90 -9.38
CA GLY A 266 24.01 17.99 -10.84
C GLY A 266 22.61 17.56 -11.28
N ASP A 267 21.90 18.40 -12.04
CA ASP A 267 20.56 18.09 -12.54
C ASP A 267 20.64 17.45 -13.93
N VAL A 268 20.13 16.23 -14.07
CA VAL A 268 20.07 15.47 -15.32
C VAL A 268 18.66 15.29 -15.86
N THR A 269 17.68 15.99 -15.31
CA THR A 269 16.25 15.89 -15.65
C THR A 269 16.01 16.02 -17.17
N GLU A 270 16.54 17.07 -17.79
CA GLU A 270 16.35 17.30 -19.22
C GLU A 270 17.07 16.27 -20.12
N LEU A 271 18.19 15.71 -19.64
CA LEU A 271 18.87 14.60 -20.31
C LEU A 271 18.00 13.34 -20.31
N MET A 272 17.39 13.02 -19.16
CA MET A 272 16.48 11.88 -19.03
C MET A 272 15.24 12.03 -19.90
N LYS A 273 14.59 13.19 -19.89
CA LYS A 273 13.44 13.49 -20.77
C LYS A 273 13.78 13.31 -22.25
N LYS A 274 14.93 13.82 -22.68
CA LYS A 274 15.40 13.66 -24.06
C LYS A 274 15.73 12.21 -24.43
N ALA A 275 16.25 11.43 -23.48
CA ALA A 275 16.53 10.01 -23.71
C ALA A 275 15.23 9.21 -23.84
N ALA A 276 14.24 9.47 -22.98
CA ALA A 276 12.91 8.84 -23.06
C ALA A 276 12.16 9.15 -24.35
N ALA A 277 12.26 10.38 -24.85
CA ALA A 277 11.62 10.80 -26.11
C ALA A 277 12.22 10.18 -27.39
N ARG A 278 13.36 9.50 -27.29
CA ARG A 278 14.05 8.84 -28.43
C ARG A 278 13.76 7.33 -28.52
N GLN A 279 13.08 6.76 -27.53
CA GLN A 279 12.62 5.37 -27.48
C GLN A 279 11.20 5.25 -27.99
#